data_8585d7ebc979cc5c46e31c5d4b994f98
#
_entry.id   8585d7ebc979cc5c46e31c5d4b994f98
#
_cell.length_a   1.000
_cell.length_b   1.000
_cell.length_c   1.000
_cell.angle_alpha   90.00
_cell.angle_beta   90.00
_cell.angle_gamma   90.00
#
_symmetry.space_group_name_H-M   'P 1'
#
loop_
_entity.id
_entity.type
_entity.pdbx_description
1 polymer ?
#
loop_
_entity_poly.entity_id
_entity_poly.type
_entity_poly.pdbx_seq_one_letter_code
_entity_poly.pdbx_strand_id
1 'polypeptide(L)'
;NGRGVLAQSPIPPGIFGHQDGIDDYNQVLFNKEKKGIVKKDIESAKKLLNIAGYRNGIDEKTGKPLILYFEATGAGPDTYAFLNWLRKQFKKINLQLVTRVTDYNRFQEKMINGTGQIFQWGWNADYPDPENFLFLLYGKNGKVNFGGENASNYSSQEFDKLFLKMKNMKNSLEREVLIKKILKIIQNDSPWVWGFHPKSFSLSHKWVENIESNLMANNTLKYKRIKNDI
;
A
#
# COMPACT_ATOMS: atom_id res chain seq x y z
N ASN A 1 -10.29 14.23 1.14
CA ASN A 1 -9.93 15.35 2.01
C ASN A 1 -8.51 15.92 1.74
N GLY A 2 -7.91 15.69 0.56
CA GLY A 2 -6.63 16.27 0.16
C GLY A 2 -5.37 15.74 0.88
N ARG A 3 -5.51 14.79 1.77
CA ARG A 3 -4.39 14.24 2.59
C ARG A 3 -3.46 13.29 1.85
N GLY A 4 -3.78 12.91 0.63
CA GLY A 4 -2.97 11.97 -0.14
C GLY A 4 -3.35 11.93 -1.61
N VAL A 5 -2.54 11.25 -2.38
CA VAL A 5 -2.78 10.90 -3.78
C VAL A 5 -3.13 9.41 -3.83
N LEU A 6 -4.15 9.05 -4.63
CA LEU A 6 -4.52 7.64 -4.81
C LEU A 6 -3.31 6.86 -5.34
N ALA A 7 -2.95 5.79 -4.65
CA ALA A 7 -1.86 4.94 -5.09
C ALA A 7 -2.33 3.93 -6.14
N GLN A 8 -1.60 3.81 -7.24
CA GLN A 8 -1.80 2.82 -8.29
C GLN A 8 -0.77 1.68 -8.19
N SER A 9 0.31 1.93 -7.44
CA SER A 9 1.41 1.00 -7.20
C SER A 9 2.10 1.35 -5.87
N PRO A 10 3.04 0.52 -5.38
CA PRO A 10 3.82 0.87 -4.19
C PRO A 10 4.79 2.05 -4.39
N ILE A 11 5.14 2.38 -5.65
CA ILE A 11 6.13 3.41 -5.95
C ILE A 11 5.47 4.81 -5.91
N PRO A 12 5.86 5.70 -4.99
CA PRO A 12 5.22 7.00 -4.83
C PRO A 12 5.67 8.02 -5.89
N PRO A 13 4.93 9.15 -6.04
CA PRO A 13 5.34 10.25 -6.89
C PRO A 13 6.77 10.74 -6.57
N GLY A 14 7.52 11.09 -7.62
CA GLY A 14 8.90 11.57 -7.50
C GLY A 14 9.95 10.46 -7.50
N ILE A 15 9.56 9.20 -7.44
CA ILE A 15 10.46 8.05 -7.56
C ILE A 15 10.44 7.50 -8.99
N PHE A 16 11.59 7.11 -9.51
CA PHE A 16 11.70 6.51 -10.83
C PHE A 16 10.76 5.30 -10.98
N GLY A 17 10.05 5.21 -12.10
CA GLY A 17 9.07 4.15 -12.35
C GLY A 17 7.71 4.34 -11.66
N HIS A 18 7.47 5.51 -11.01
CA HIS A 18 6.13 5.88 -10.56
C HIS A 18 5.14 5.90 -11.73
N GLN A 19 3.94 5.39 -11.47
CA GLN A 19 2.83 5.40 -12.43
C GLN A 19 1.74 6.35 -11.90
N ASP A 20 1.38 7.35 -12.69
CA ASP A 20 0.33 8.32 -12.35
C ASP A 20 -1.09 7.73 -12.47
N GLY A 21 -1.21 6.54 -13.03
CA GLY A 21 -2.45 5.82 -13.19
C GLY A 21 -3.30 6.22 -14.40
N ILE A 22 -2.77 7.03 -15.32
CA ILE A 22 -3.51 7.43 -16.53
C ILE A 22 -3.36 6.35 -17.59
N ASP A 23 -2.15 5.94 -17.91
CA ASP A 23 -1.86 4.93 -18.94
C ASP A 23 -1.62 3.54 -18.34
N ASP A 24 -0.97 3.47 -17.18
CA ASP A 24 -0.61 2.25 -16.47
C ASP A 24 -1.45 2.08 -15.18
N TYR A 25 -2.76 2.18 -15.28
CA TYR A 25 -3.67 2.06 -14.13
C TYR A 25 -3.85 0.62 -13.65
N ASN A 26 -4.24 0.46 -12.39
CA ASN A 26 -4.56 -0.84 -11.82
C ASN A 26 -5.88 -1.41 -12.42
N GLN A 27 -5.74 -2.28 -13.40
CA GLN A 27 -6.87 -2.89 -14.11
C GLN A 27 -7.71 -3.84 -13.26
N VAL A 28 -7.23 -4.27 -12.11
CA VAL A 28 -8.02 -5.06 -11.16
C VAL A 28 -9.10 -4.20 -10.52
N LEU A 29 -8.78 -2.93 -10.20
CA LEU A 29 -9.64 -2.01 -9.47
C LEU A 29 -10.39 -1.01 -10.36
N PHE A 30 -9.86 -0.70 -11.55
CA PHE A 30 -10.38 0.37 -12.40
C PHE A 30 -10.64 -0.11 -13.83
N ASN A 31 -11.53 0.59 -14.52
CA ASN A 31 -11.74 0.53 -15.96
C ASN A 31 -11.27 1.84 -16.61
N LYS A 32 -10.81 1.78 -17.87
CA LYS A 32 -10.55 2.98 -18.68
C LYS A 32 -11.82 3.34 -19.45
N GLU A 33 -12.31 4.55 -19.26
CA GLU A 33 -13.45 5.12 -19.95
C GLU A 33 -13.04 6.37 -20.75
N LYS A 34 -13.94 6.91 -21.58
CA LYS A 34 -13.67 8.11 -22.39
C LYS A 34 -13.23 9.34 -21.56
N LYS A 35 -13.67 9.43 -20.31
CA LYS A 35 -13.38 10.56 -19.40
C LYS A 35 -12.23 10.27 -18.40
N GLY A 36 -11.54 9.13 -18.53
CA GLY A 36 -10.45 8.73 -17.63
C GLY A 36 -10.66 7.36 -17.01
N ILE A 37 -9.96 7.07 -15.92
CA ILE A 37 -10.10 5.83 -15.17
C ILE A 37 -11.25 5.92 -14.17
N VAL A 38 -12.11 4.89 -14.15
CA VAL A 38 -13.26 4.80 -13.24
C VAL A 38 -13.14 3.55 -12.38
N LYS A 39 -13.36 3.69 -11.08
CA LYS A 39 -13.36 2.55 -10.17
C LYS A 39 -14.45 1.56 -10.54
N LYS A 40 -14.13 0.27 -10.55
CA LYS A 40 -15.11 -0.80 -10.74
C LYS A 40 -16.17 -0.76 -9.64
N ASP A 41 -17.37 -1.18 -9.99
CA ASP A 41 -18.51 -1.23 -9.11
C ASP A 41 -18.45 -2.39 -8.10
N ILE A 42 -19.37 -2.37 -7.14
CA ILE A 42 -19.49 -3.40 -6.12
C ILE A 42 -19.89 -4.76 -6.71
N GLU A 43 -20.65 -4.78 -7.78
CA GLU A 43 -21.07 -6.02 -8.45
C GLU A 43 -19.87 -6.74 -9.07
N SER A 44 -18.87 -6.01 -9.54
CA SER A 44 -17.59 -6.58 -9.98
C SER A 44 -16.87 -7.32 -8.84
N ALA A 45 -16.85 -6.76 -7.63
CA ALA A 45 -16.29 -7.43 -6.47
C ALA A 45 -17.09 -8.68 -6.04
N LYS A 46 -18.41 -8.61 -6.08
CA LYS A 46 -19.27 -9.79 -5.81
C LYS A 46 -19.06 -10.91 -6.84
N LYS A 47 -18.85 -10.57 -8.12
CA LYS A 47 -18.53 -11.57 -9.16
C LYS A 47 -17.20 -12.28 -8.84
N LEU A 48 -16.17 -11.56 -8.39
CA LEU A 48 -14.90 -12.17 -8.00
C LEU A 48 -15.06 -13.11 -6.78
N LEU A 49 -15.87 -12.73 -5.79
CA LEU A 49 -16.18 -13.60 -4.66
C LEU A 49 -16.93 -14.88 -5.10
N ASN A 50 -17.87 -14.76 -6.04
CA ASN A 50 -18.56 -15.94 -6.60
C ASN A 50 -17.57 -16.89 -7.32
N ILE A 51 -16.67 -16.34 -8.13
CA ILE A 51 -15.61 -17.13 -8.81
C ILE A 51 -14.70 -17.82 -7.80
N ALA A 52 -14.42 -17.15 -6.67
CA ALA A 52 -13.62 -17.70 -5.60
C ALA A 52 -14.36 -18.72 -4.71
N GLY A 53 -15.63 -19.02 -4.99
CA GLY A 53 -16.42 -19.98 -4.22
C GLY A 53 -17.08 -19.41 -2.96
N TYR A 54 -17.23 -18.07 -2.89
CA TYR A 54 -17.83 -17.37 -1.75
C TYR A 54 -19.08 -16.57 -2.15
N ARG A 55 -20.01 -17.23 -2.81
CA ARG A 55 -21.27 -16.61 -3.24
C ARG A 55 -22.03 -16.03 -2.05
N ASN A 56 -22.39 -14.74 -2.15
CA ASN A 56 -23.03 -14.00 -1.05
C ASN A 56 -22.27 -14.06 0.28
N GLY A 57 -20.95 -14.23 0.25
CA GLY A 57 -20.11 -14.34 1.44
C GLY A 57 -20.18 -15.68 2.16
N ILE A 58 -20.74 -16.70 1.52
CA ILE A 58 -20.84 -18.07 2.04
C ILE A 58 -19.87 -18.96 1.29
N ASP A 59 -19.08 -19.72 2.02
CA ASP A 59 -18.19 -20.76 1.46
C ASP A 59 -19.08 -21.90 0.89
N GLU A 60 -19.00 -22.14 -0.41
CA GLU A 60 -19.82 -23.12 -1.12
C GLU A 60 -19.52 -24.56 -0.70
N LYS A 61 -18.33 -24.85 -0.16
CA LYS A 61 -17.94 -26.19 0.29
C LYS A 61 -18.44 -26.52 1.69
N THR A 62 -18.44 -25.51 2.58
CA THR A 62 -18.75 -25.71 3.99
C THR A 62 -20.12 -25.17 4.40
N GLY A 63 -20.74 -24.32 3.59
CA GLY A 63 -21.99 -23.60 3.90
C GLY A 63 -21.80 -22.53 4.99
N LYS A 64 -20.58 -22.21 5.40
CA LYS A 64 -20.29 -21.25 6.48
C LYS A 64 -20.02 -19.86 5.93
N PRO A 65 -20.35 -18.79 6.69
CA PRO A 65 -19.97 -17.43 6.31
C PRO A 65 -18.45 -17.27 6.25
N LEU A 66 -17.96 -16.54 5.23
CA LEU A 66 -16.57 -16.08 5.17
C LEU A 66 -16.37 -14.93 6.16
N ILE A 67 -15.59 -15.17 7.19
CA ILE A 67 -15.23 -14.16 8.20
C ILE A 67 -13.77 -13.77 7.97
N LEU A 68 -13.53 -12.48 7.79
CA LEU A 68 -12.19 -11.92 7.63
C LEU A 68 -11.79 -11.15 8.89
N TYR A 69 -10.51 -11.18 9.23
CA TYR A 69 -9.95 -10.52 10.41
C TYR A 69 -9.02 -9.39 9.99
N PHE A 70 -9.29 -8.20 10.50
CA PHE A 70 -8.47 -7.02 10.27
C PHE A 70 -7.74 -6.62 11.55
N GLU A 71 -6.42 -6.66 11.50
CA GLU A 71 -5.55 -6.26 12.60
C GLU A 71 -5.26 -4.76 12.49
N ALA A 72 -5.50 -4.03 13.57
CA ALA A 72 -5.31 -2.59 13.64
C ALA A 72 -4.51 -2.19 14.89
N THR A 73 -3.86 -1.05 14.80
CA THR A 73 -3.19 -0.39 15.91
C THR A 73 -3.87 0.94 16.23
N GLY A 74 -3.63 1.44 17.42
CA GLY A 74 -4.12 2.73 17.88
C GLY A 74 -5.46 2.63 18.61
N ALA A 75 -5.71 3.63 19.42
CA ALA A 75 -6.94 3.81 20.18
C ALA A 75 -7.46 5.23 19.97
N GLY A 76 -8.77 5.41 20.00
CA GLY A 76 -9.40 6.71 19.91
C GLY A 76 -10.51 6.78 18.85
N PRO A 77 -11.24 7.90 18.84
CA PRO A 77 -12.43 8.07 18.00
C PRO A 77 -12.18 7.88 16.51
N ASP A 78 -11.05 8.40 15.99
CA ASP A 78 -10.72 8.32 14.56
C ASP A 78 -10.44 6.88 14.12
N THR A 79 -9.72 6.10 14.94
CA THR A 79 -9.47 4.68 14.68
C THR A 79 -10.80 3.91 14.63
N TYR A 80 -11.66 4.10 15.61
CA TYR A 80 -12.95 3.40 15.64
C TYR A 80 -13.89 3.84 14.51
N ALA A 81 -13.87 5.12 14.13
CA ALA A 81 -14.63 5.62 12.99
C ALA A 81 -14.17 4.97 11.68
N PHE A 82 -12.87 4.87 11.46
CA PHE A 82 -12.28 4.19 10.30
C PHE A 82 -12.64 2.70 10.27
N LEU A 83 -12.49 1.97 11.39
CA LEU A 83 -12.79 0.56 11.46
C LEU A 83 -14.30 0.28 11.25
N ASN A 84 -15.16 1.15 11.77
CA ASN A 84 -16.62 1.07 11.53
C ASN A 84 -16.96 1.31 10.05
N TRP A 85 -16.31 2.30 9.43
CA TRP A 85 -16.47 2.55 8.01
C TRP A 85 -16.02 1.33 7.20
N LEU A 86 -14.87 0.74 7.51
CA LEU A 86 -14.33 -0.43 6.82
C LEU A 86 -15.28 -1.62 6.91
N ARG A 87 -15.81 -1.93 8.10
CA ARG A 87 -16.83 -2.98 8.29
C ARG A 87 -18.06 -2.74 7.42
N LYS A 88 -18.54 -1.50 7.33
CA LYS A 88 -19.67 -1.15 6.45
C LYS A 88 -19.34 -1.36 4.97
N GLN A 89 -18.09 -1.13 4.53
CA GLN A 89 -17.72 -1.41 3.15
C GLN A 89 -17.72 -2.91 2.84
N PHE A 90 -17.14 -3.74 3.71
CA PHE A 90 -17.15 -5.20 3.54
C PHE A 90 -18.57 -5.78 3.55
N LYS A 91 -19.46 -5.24 4.38
CA LYS A 91 -20.88 -5.64 4.41
C LYS A 91 -21.57 -5.44 3.07
N LYS A 92 -21.19 -4.48 2.24
CA LYS A 92 -21.78 -4.24 0.91
C LYS A 92 -21.55 -5.41 -0.06
N ILE A 93 -20.52 -6.20 0.19
CA ILE A 93 -20.19 -7.40 -0.58
C ILE A 93 -20.49 -8.68 0.21
N ASN A 94 -21.34 -8.58 1.22
CA ASN A 94 -21.80 -9.67 2.08
C ASN A 94 -20.68 -10.36 2.87
N LEU A 95 -19.57 -9.67 3.14
CA LEU A 95 -18.49 -10.20 3.97
C LEU A 95 -18.58 -9.65 5.40
N GLN A 96 -18.30 -10.53 6.35
CA GLN A 96 -18.13 -10.16 7.75
C GLN A 96 -16.66 -9.81 8.01
N LEU A 97 -16.39 -8.57 8.44
CA LEU A 97 -15.07 -8.14 8.88
C LEU A 97 -15.05 -7.98 10.40
N VAL A 98 -14.22 -8.76 11.05
CA VAL A 98 -13.91 -8.65 12.49
C VAL A 98 -12.65 -7.84 12.65
N THR A 99 -12.74 -6.72 13.37
CA THR A 99 -11.58 -5.85 13.61
C THR A 99 -10.99 -6.13 14.99
N ARG A 100 -9.68 -6.32 15.05
CA ARG A 100 -8.90 -6.58 16.27
C ARG A 100 -7.93 -5.42 16.47
N VAL A 101 -8.10 -4.69 17.57
CA VAL A 101 -7.23 -3.55 17.91
C VAL A 101 -6.26 -3.98 18.99
N THR A 102 -4.98 -3.73 18.77
CA THR A 102 -3.90 -4.01 19.73
C THR A 102 -2.95 -2.80 19.82
N ASP A 103 -2.07 -2.81 20.83
CA ASP A 103 -0.91 -1.92 20.84
C ASP A 103 0.07 -2.29 19.71
N TYR A 104 1.00 -1.37 19.41
CA TYR A 104 1.92 -1.53 18.30
C TYR A 104 2.89 -2.70 18.46
N ASN A 105 3.34 -2.98 19.69
CA ASN A 105 4.28 -4.08 19.94
C ASN A 105 3.61 -5.44 19.66
N ARG A 106 2.40 -5.62 20.15
CA ARG A 106 1.59 -6.81 19.85
C ARG A 106 1.24 -6.93 18.37
N PHE A 107 1.00 -5.82 17.71
CA PHE A 107 0.79 -5.84 16.26
C PHE A 107 2.04 -6.34 15.54
N GLN A 108 3.23 -5.83 15.89
CA GLN A 108 4.50 -6.31 15.31
C GLN A 108 4.73 -7.80 15.58
N GLU A 109 4.47 -8.28 16.79
CA GLU A 109 4.53 -9.71 17.10
C GLU A 109 3.64 -10.56 16.18
N LYS A 110 2.41 -10.12 15.93
CA LYS A 110 1.49 -10.81 15.01
C LYS A 110 2.05 -10.87 13.59
N MET A 111 2.69 -9.80 13.13
CA MET A 111 3.32 -9.75 11.79
C MET A 111 4.53 -10.67 11.71
N ILE A 112 5.37 -10.72 12.75
CA ILE A 112 6.52 -11.61 12.84
C ILE A 112 6.06 -13.08 12.88
N ASN A 113 5.00 -13.38 13.61
CA ASN A 113 4.48 -14.74 13.74
C ASN A 113 3.52 -15.15 12.61
N GLY A 114 3.21 -14.26 11.65
CA GLY A 114 2.30 -14.53 10.53
C GLY A 114 0.85 -14.78 10.95
N THR A 115 0.41 -14.29 12.11
CA THR A 115 -0.95 -14.51 12.63
C THR A 115 -1.95 -13.42 12.22
N GLY A 116 -1.50 -12.38 11.52
CA GLY A 116 -2.37 -11.36 10.93
C GLY A 116 -2.90 -11.79 9.56
N GLN A 117 -4.21 -11.61 9.30
CA GLN A 117 -4.82 -11.93 8.01
C GLN A 117 -4.89 -10.70 7.10
N ILE A 118 -5.52 -9.62 7.56
CA ILE A 118 -5.56 -8.34 6.86
C ILE A 118 -5.09 -7.26 7.84
N PHE A 119 -4.24 -6.37 7.37
CA PHE A 119 -3.72 -5.29 8.19
C PHE A 119 -3.35 -4.07 7.33
N GLN A 120 -3.22 -2.93 7.97
CA GLN A 120 -2.73 -1.72 7.34
C GLN A 120 -1.35 -1.39 7.90
N TRP A 121 -0.39 -1.20 7.00
CA TRP A 121 0.93 -0.73 7.33
C TRP A 121 1.43 0.24 6.26
N GLY A 122 2.42 1.08 6.59
CA GLY A 122 3.04 2.04 5.68
C GLY A 122 4.54 1.84 5.62
N TRP A 123 5.15 2.33 4.56
CA TRP A 123 6.59 2.37 4.38
C TRP A 123 7.04 3.79 4.08
N ASN A 124 8.10 4.23 4.74
CA ASN A 124 8.84 5.43 4.40
C ASN A 124 10.16 5.00 3.78
N ALA A 125 10.47 5.50 2.58
CA ALA A 125 11.69 5.12 1.90
C ALA A 125 12.94 5.61 2.62
N ASP A 126 13.96 4.78 2.66
CA ASP A 126 15.30 5.14 3.15
C ASP A 126 16.11 5.88 2.10
N TYR A 127 15.83 5.65 0.82
CA TYR A 127 16.46 6.28 -0.33
C TYR A 127 15.51 6.32 -1.53
N PRO A 128 15.70 7.27 -2.49
CA PRO A 128 14.75 7.53 -3.57
C PRO A 128 14.93 6.57 -4.76
N ASP A 129 14.78 5.27 -4.52
CA ASP A 129 14.86 4.24 -5.56
C ASP A 129 13.63 3.32 -5.51
N PRO A 130 13.08 2.87 -6.65
CA PRO A 130 11.95 1.94 -6.70
C PRO A 130 12.24 0.60 -6.01
N GLU A 131 13.51 0.20 -5.92
CA GLU A 131 13.92 -1.00 -5.18
C GLU A 131 13.46 -0.93 -3.72
N ASN A 132 13.54 0.25 -3.07
CA ASN A 132 13.16 0.45 -1.67
C ASN A 132 11.64 0.33 -1.40
N PHE A 133 10.84 0.16 -2.43
CA PHE A 133 9.40 -0.13 -2.32
C PHE A 133 9.09 -1.56 -2.77
N LEU A 134 9.78 -2.04 -3.81
CA LEU A 134 9.53 -3.35 -4.37
C LEU A 134 10.12 -4.49 -3.53
N PHE A 135 11.20 -4.24 -2.75
CA PHE A 135 11.78 -5.23 -1.85
C PHE A 135 10.82 -5.70 -0.75
N LEU A 136 9.81 -4.89 -0.44
CA LEU A 136 8.72 -5.23 0.49
C LEU A 136 7.83 -6.38 -0.01
N LEU A 137 8.00 -6.80 -1.26
CA LEU A 137 7.28 -7.92 -1.86
C LEU A 137 8.22 -9.05 -2.31
N TYR A 138 9.54 -8.88 -2.12
CA TYR A 138 10.52 -9.91 -2.45
C TYR A 138 10.38 -11.11 -1.53
N GLY A 139 10.24 -12.32 -2.09
CA GLY A 139 9.91 -13.52 -1.32
C GLY A 139 10.94 -13.85 -0.23
N LYS A 140 12.25 -13.64 -0.49
CA LYS A 140 13.31 -13.85 0.51
C LYS A 140 13.38 -12.77 1.60
N ASN A 141 12.55 -11.71 1.50
CA ASN A 141 12.33 -10.73 2.57
C ASN A 141 11.06 -11.03 3.39
N GLY A 142 10.47 -12.22 3.22
CA GLY A 142 9.29 -12.65 3.98
C GLY A 142 9.52 -12.51 5.49
N LYS A 143 8.62 -11.79 6.17
CA LYS A 143 8.79 -11.46 7.58
C LYS A 143 8.81 -12.71 8.46
N VAL A 144 7.94 -13.67 8.20
CA VAL A 144 7.82 -14.90 9.01
C VAL A 144 9.04 -15.81 8.85
N ASN A 145 9.47 -16.05 7.61
CA ASN A 145 10.50 -17.04 7.35
C ASN A 145 11.93 -16.49 7.40
N PHE A 146 12.10 -15.17 7.17
CA PHE A 146 13.42 -14.58 6.98
C PHE A 146 13.66 -13.36 7.86
N GLY A 147 12.66 -12.92 8.65
CA GLY A 147 12.76 -11.71 9.47
C GLY A 147 12.85 -10.40 8.69
N GLY A 148 12.52 -10.42 7.40
CA GLY A 148 12.61 -9.23 6.53
C GLY A 148 11.38 -8.34 6.61
N GLU A 149 11.28 -7.38 5.67
CA GLU A 149 10.22 -6.36 5.69
C GLU A 149 9.00 -6.69 4.82
N ASN A 150 9.00 -7.81 4.11
CA ASN A 150 7.82 -8.29 3.39
C ASN A 150 6.80 -8.87 4.38
N ALA A 151 6.00 -8.00 4.98
CA ALA A 151 5.00 -8.37 5.99
C ALA A 151 3.83 -9.19 5.43
N SER A 152 3.55 -9.09 4.14
CA SER A 152 2.54 -9.92 3.47
C SER A 152 2.99 -11.35 3.26
N ASN A 153 4.27 -11.63 3.42
CA ASN A 153 4.91 -12.90 3.07
C ASN A 153 4.61 -13.35 1.63
N TYR A 154 4.35 -12.38 0.74
CA TYR A 154 4.13 -12.64 -0.68
C TYR A 154 5.35 -13.32 -1.28
N SER A 155 5.13 -14.30 -2.16
CA SER A 155 6.18 -15.04 -2.83
C SER A 155 5.75 -15.37 -4.25
N SER A 156 6.50 -14.88 -5.21
CA SER A 156 6.30 -15.14 -6.64
C SER A 156 7.66 -15.28 -7.32
N GLN A 157 7.92 -16.43 -7.89
CA GLN A 157 9.19 -16.70 -8.59
C GLN A 157 9.43 -15.73 -9.75
N GLU A 158 8.37 -15.38 -10.48
CA GLU A 158 8.45 -14.45 -11.59
C GLU A 158 8.78 -13.04 -11.11
N PHE A 159 8.09 -12.56 -10.06
CA PHE A 159 8.39 -11.29 -9.42
C PHE A 159 9.84 -11.25 -8.93
N ASP A 160 10.25 -12.25 -8.16
CA ASP A 160 11.57 -12.34 -7.54
C ASP A 160 12.69 -12.28 -8.60
N LYS A 161 12.53 -13.01 -9.70
CA LYS A 161 13.48 -13.00 -10.83
C LYS A 161 13.62 -11.61 -11.45
N LEU A 162 12.50 -10.93 -11.73
CA LEU A 162 12.51 -9.60 -12.32
C LEU A 162 13.04 -8.55 -11.34
N PHE A 163 12.67 -8.64 -10.07
CA PHE A 163 13.15 -7.76 -9.01
C PHE A 163 14.69 -7.85 -8.87
N LEU A 164 15.26 -9.06 -8.81
CA LEU A 164 16.71 -9.25 -8.73
C LEU A 164 17.46 -8.69 -9.95
N LYS A 165 16.86 -8.77 -11.14
CA LYS A 165 17.43 -8.14 -12.35
C LYS A 165 17.38 -6.62 -12.25
N MET A 166 16.24 -6.05 -11.82
CA MET A 166 15.98 -4.62 -11.80
C MET A 166 16.75 -3.85 -10.72
N LYS A 167 16.92 -4.46 -9.52
CA LYS A 167 17.38 -3.74 -8.31
C LYS A 167 18.75 -3.07 -8.45
N ASN A 168 19.65 -3.63 -9.24
CA ASN A 168 21.01 -3.12 -9.43
C ASN A 168 21.19 -2.31 -10.72
N MET A 169 20.12 -2.07 -11.48
CA MET A 169 20.19 -1.32 -12.74
C MET A 169 20.20 0.20 -12.47
N LYS A 170 20.94 0.93 -13.28
CA LYS A 170 20.79 2.39 -13.38
C LYS A 170 19.45 2.74 -14.01
N ASN A 171 18.92 3.92 -13.71
CA ASN A 171 17.68 4.42 -14.31
C ASN A 171 17.83 4.49 -15.84
N SER A 172 16.99 3.78 -16.54
CA SER A 172 17.00 3.63 -18.01
C SER A 172 15.63 3.14 -18.48
N LEU A 173 15.37 3.25 -19.77
CA LEU A 173 14.15 2.69 -20.37
C LEU A 173 14.02 1.18 -20.16
N GLU A 174 15.13 0.45 -20.18
CA GLU A 174 15.11 -1.00 -19.90
C GLU A 174 14.66 -1.28 -18.46
N ARG A 175 15.18 -0.52 -17.48
CA ARG A 175 14.75 -0.62 -16.07
C ARG A 175 13.28 -0.30 -15.91
N GLU A 176 12.80 0.75 -16.59
CA GLU A 176 11.37 1.14 -16.53
C GLU A 176 10.47 0.04 -17.08
N VAL A 177 10.83 -0.59 -18.19
CA VAL A 177 10.10 -1.74 -18.77
C VAL A 177 10.03 -2.91 -17.77
N LEU A 178 11.12 -3.19 -17.06
CA LEU A 178 11.12 -4.22 -16.01
C LEU A 178 10.21 -3.84 -14.85
N ILE A 179 10.26 -2.59 -14.38
CA ILE A 179 9.37 -2.10 -13.31
C ILE A 179 7.91 -2.26 -13.74
N LYS A 180 7.53 -1.86 -14.94
CA LYS A 180 6.15 -2.03 -15.45
C LYS A 180 5.71 -3.50 -15.44
N LYS A 181 6.57 -4.43 -15.82
CA LYS A 181 6.27 -5.87 -15.74
C LYS A 181 6.07 -6.34 -14.30
N ILE A 182 6.96 -5.94 -13.38
CA ILE A 182 6.85 -6.23 -11.95
C ILE A 182 5.53 -5.70 -11.39
N LEU A 183 5.20 -4.44 -11.69
CA LEU A 183 3.96 -3.82 -11.22
C LEU A 183 2.72 -4.54 -11.76
N LYS A 184 2.77 -5.04 -12.99
CA LYS A 184 1.66 -5.82 -13.56
C LYS A 184 1.44 -7.16 -12.84
N ILE A 185 2.53 -7.85 -12.46
CA ILE A 185 2.44 -9.08 -11.68
C ILE A 185 1.74 -8.81 -10.36
N ILE A 186 2.23 -7.85 -9.56
CA ILE A 186 1.66 -7.57 -8.24
C ILE A 186 0.27 -6.97 -8.29
N GLN A 187 -0.12 -6.29 -9.37
CA GLN A 187 -1.50 -5.87 -9.59
C GLN A 187 -2.43 -7.08 -9.79
N ASN A 188 -2.01 -8.06 -10.59
CA ASN A 188 -2.81 -9.27 -10.84
C ASN A 188 -2.89 -10.17 -9.59
N ASP A 189 -1.77 -10.38 -8.90
CA ASP A 189 -1.71 -11.22 -7.70
C ASP A 189 -2.37 -10.55 -6.49
N SER A 190 -2.46 -9.21 -6.51
CA SER A 190 -3.12 -8.40 -5.47
C SER A 190 -2.70 -8.72 -4.03
N PRO A 191 -1.39 -8.84 -3.70
CA PRO A 191 -0.95 -9.08 -2.34
C PRO A 191 -1.27 -7.90 -1.41
N TRP A 192 -1.43 -6.70 -1.97
CA TRP A 192 -1.79 -5.47 -1.29
C TRP A 192 -2.95 -4.75 -1.95
N VAL A 193 -3.71 -4.03 -1.15
CA VAL A 193 -4.56 -2.94 -1.62
C VAL A 193 -3.76 -1.65 -1.50
N TRP A 194 -3.41 -1.06 -2.64
CA TRP A 194 -2.72 0.23 -2.69
C TRP A 194 -3.67 1.29 -2.15
N GLY A 195 -3.37 1.88 -1.03
CA GLY A 195 -4.23 2.89 -0.44
C GLY A 195 -3.98 4.27 -1.07
N PHE A 196 -3.06 4.99 -0.50
CA PHE A 196 -2.69 6.34 -0.95
C PHE A 196 -1.23 6.66 -0.59
N HIS A 197 -0.64 7.54 -1.36
CA HIS A 197 0.61 8.19 -1.00
C HIS A 197 0.28 9.44 -0.18
N PRO A 198 0.70 9.53 1.09
CA PRO A 198 0.34 10.66 1.94
C PRO A 198 1.00 11.95 1.46
N LYS A 199 0.28 13.07 1.64
CA LYS A 199 0.83 14.41 1.51
C LYS A 199 1.11 14.97 2.89
N SER A 200 2.31 15.48 3.12
CA SER A 200 2.61 16.25 4.31
C SER A 200 2.46 17.75 4.01
N PHE A 201 1.98 18.47 5.02
CA PHE A 201 1.83 19.91 4.97
C PHE A 201 2.66 20.50 6.11
N SER A 202 3.49 21.47 5.78
CA SER A 202 4.30 22.20 6.75
C SER A 202 3.92 23.67 6.73
N LEU A 203 3.69 24.23 7.89
CA LEU A 203 3.46 25.67 8.08
C LEU A 203 4.68 26.25 8.78
N SER A 204 5.14 27.40 8.30
CA SER A 204 6.24 28.13 8.91
C SER A 204 5.95 29.63 8.85
N HIS A 205 6.47 30.36 9.84
CA HIS A 205 6.43 31.81 9.82
C HIS A 205 7.29 32.35 8.67
N LYS A 206 6.86 33.47 8.07
CA LYS A 206 7.58 34.13 6.96
C LYS A 206 9.02 34.56 7.29
N TRP A 207 9.34 34.64 8.57
CA TRP A 207 10.67 34.99 9.06
C TRP A 207 11.61 33.78 9.24
N VAL A 208 11.13 32.54 8.95
CA VAL A 208 11.97 31.34 8.90
C VAL A 208 12.45 31.14 7.45
N GLU A 209 13.75 31.03 7.29
CA GLU A 209 14.41 30.77 6.01
C GLU A 209 14.82 29.29 5.88
N ASN A 210 15.09 28.87 4.64
CA ASN A 210 15.53 27.51 4.29
C ASN A 210 14.55 26.43 4.77
N ILE A 211 13.25 26.66 4.48
CA ILE A 211 12.15 25.77 4.86
C ILE A 211 11.79 24.73 3.79
N GLU A 212 12.58 24.65 2.72
CA GLU A 212 12.34 23.69 1.64
C GLU A 212 12.25 22.27 2.21
N SER A 213 11.17 21.57 1.84
CA SER A 213 10.98 20.19 2.28
C SER A 213 11.77 19.24 1.39
N ASN A 214 12.61 18.44 1.99
CA ASN A 214 13.22 17.29 1.34
C ASN A 214 12.84 16.05 2.14
N LEU A 215 11.99 15.20 1.57
CA LEU A 215 11.46 14.02 2.25
C LEU A 215 12.54 12.97 2.58
N MET A 216 13.68 13.03 1.88
CA MET A 216 14.82 12.12 2.11
C MET A 216 15.90 12.73 3.01
N ALA A 217 15.81 14.01 3.35
CA ALA A 217 16.81 14.66 4.17
C ALA A 217 16.50 14.54 5.66
N ASN A 218 17.40 13.94 6.38
CA ASN A 218 17.39 13.92 7.83
C ASN A 218 18.01 15.20 8.40
N ASN A 219 17.59 15.58 9.62
CA ASN A 219 18.18 16.70 10.36
C ASN A 219 18.18 18.04 9.61
N THR A 220 17.06 18.39 9.01
CA THR A 220 16.90 19.65 8.23
C THR A 220 16.97 20.91 9.11
N LEU A 221 16.83 20.79 10.43
CA LEU A 221 16.86 21.92 11.36
C LEU A 221 18.18 22.71 11.28
N LYS A 222 19.31 22.06 11.03
CA LYS A 222 20.63 22.70 10.91
C LYS A 222 20.75 23.71 9.74
N TYR A 223 19.84 23.64 8.76
CA TYR A 223 19.82 24.56 7.61
C TYR A 223 18.83 25.70 7.80
N LYS A 224 17.92 25.62 8.77
CA LYS A 224 16.92 26.65 9.03
C LYS A 224 17.55 27.80 9.81
N ARG A 225 17.15 29.01 9.48
CA ARG A 225 17.55 30.21 10.21
C ARG A 225 16.40 31.21 10.30
N ILE A 226 16.50 32.09 11.26
CA ILE A 226 15.57 33.19 11.48
C ILE A 226 16.14 34.41 10.79
N LYS A 227 15.29 35.16 10.06
CA LYS A 227 15.65 36.49 9.54
C LYS A 227 15.88 37.42 10.72
N ASN A 228 16.96 38.17 10.67
CA ASN A 228 17.26 39.15 11.71
C ASN A 228 16.47 40.46 11.58
N ASP A 229 15.73 40.62 10.49
CA ASP A 229 14.92 41.81 10.21
C ASP A 229 13.47 41.56 10.66
N ILE A 230 13.20 41.72 11.94
CA ILE A 230 11.86 41.81 12.54
C ILE A 230 11.62 43.23 12.93
#